data_7de5322daa467182b02ef496b166202f
#
_entry.id   7de5322daa467182b02ef496b166202f
#
_cell.length_a   1.000
_cell.length_b   1.000
_cell.length_c   1.000
_cell.angle_alpha   90.00
_cell.angle_beta   90.00
_cell.angle_gamma   90.00
#
_symmetry.space_group_name_H-M   'P 1'
#
loop_
_entity.id
_entity.type
_entity.pdbx_description
1 polymer ?
#
loop_
_entity_poly.entity_id
_entity_poly.type
_entity_poly.pdbx_seq_one_letter_code
_entity_poly.pdbx_strand_id
1 'polypeptide(L)'
;LYHDISRLWPMMPFKDPNGYYMRNGKLNQLTNGSRSETSTNDVYFQGQLVFHPLKNWNITGNVGLRSVNQFRKQNLNTVYEHNVKGEPLTLAYGSSYTTGQTAAMQYWLRSSMVTTNLYSDYSFAIDKHMFKLMAGMNTEKYNNRDLDVQRMDLITEMVPEIGGATGLDKIKDAGAYSWATVGFFGRLNYDYENRYFLTANIRYDGSSRFLSDDRWGLFGSVSMGWNIAAEKFFKVDERI
;
A
#
# COMPACT_ATOMS: atom_id res chain seq x y z
N LEU A 1 -0.74 -14.52 -19.50
CA LEU A 1 -1.75 -15.42 -20.07
C LEU A 1 -2.57 -14.78 -21.19
N TYR A 2 -3.27 -13.64 -20.98
CA TYR A 2 -4.01 -12.93 -22.06
C TYR A 2 -3.11 -12.57 -23.24
N HIS A 3 -1.92 -12.07 -22.96
CA HIS A 3 -0.92 -11.75 -23.97
C HIS A 3 -0.49 -12.98 -24.79
N ASP A 4 -0.41 -14.14 -24.15
CA ASP A 4 -0.02 -15.37 -24.81
C ASP A 4 -1.17 -15.94 -25.65
N ILE A 5 -2.41 -15.84 -25.17
CA ILE A 5 -3.61 -16.27 -25.90
C ILE A 5 -3.81 -15.42 -27.17
N SER A 6 -3.57 -14.12 -27.10
CA SER A 6 -3.71 -13.22 -28.27
C SER A 6 -2.68 -13.45 -29.39
N ARG A 7 -1.60 -14.17 -29.11
CA ARG A 7 -0.54 -14.50 -30.08
C ARG A 7 -0.64 -15.90 -30.66
N LEU A 8 -1.73 -16.60 -30.40
CA LEU A 8 -1.90 -17.95 -30.92
C LEU A 8 -2.10 -17.96 -32.44
N TRP A 9 -1.50 -18.95 -33.05
CA TRP A 9 -1.66 -19.16 -34.47
C TRP A 9 -3.04 -19.77 -34.78
N PRO A 10 -3.92 -19.06 -35.48
CA PRO A 10 -5.31 -19.49 -35.66
C PRO A 10 -5.48 -20.81 -36.40
N MET A 11 -4.42 -21.29 -37.07
CA MET A 11 -4.44 -22.52 -37.83
C MET A 11 -4.07 -23.79 -37.05
N MET A 12 -3.66 -23.65 -35.77
CA MET A 12 -3.31 -24.80 -34.93
C MET A 12 -4.51 -25.23 -34.08
N PRO A 13 -4.87 -26.52 -34.08
CA PRO A 13 -5.96 -26.99 -33.24
C PRO A 13 -5.61 -26.91 -31.74
N PHE A 14 -6.59 -26.68 -30.91
CA PHE A 14 -6.43 -26.63 -29.46
C PHE A 14 -6.30 -28.01 -28.83
N LYS A 15 -6.87 -29.03 -29.48
CA LYS A 15 -6.84 -30.41 -29.00
C LYS A 15 -6.37 -31.34 -30.11
N ASP A 16 -5.68 -32.39 -29.70
CA ASP A 16 -5.30 -33.50 -30.58
C ASP A 16 -6.54 -34.40 -30.92
N PRO A 17 -6.42 -35.38 -31.80
CA PRO A 17 -7.51 -36.29 -32.13
C PRO A 17 -8.03 -37.13 -30.96
N ASN A 18 -7.25 -37.28 -29.89
CA ASN A 18 -7.63 -37.99 -28.66
C ASN A 18 -8.31 -37.07 -27.65
N GLY A 19 -8.44 -35.78 -27.95
CA GLY A 19 -9.10 -34.80 -27.06
C GLY A 19 -8.18 -34.14 -26.04
N TYR A 20 -6.86 -34.38 -26.08
CA TYR A 20 -5.88 -33.74 -25.20
C TYR A 20 -5.47 -32.36 -25.73
N TYR A 21 -5.16 -31.47 -24.82
CA TYR A 21 -4.72 -30.12 -25.17
C TYR A 21 -3.34 -30.15 -25.83
N MET A 22 -3.24 -29.49 -26.98
CA MET A 22 -1.99 -29.28 -27.68
C MET A 22 -1.24 -28.05 -27.14
N ARG A 23 0.05 -27.95 -27.53
CA ARG A 23 0.94 -26.87 -27.12
C ARG A 23 0.43 -25.47 -27.45
N ASN A 24 -0.44 -25.37 -28.44
CA ASN A 24 -0.99 -24.12 -28.89
C ASN A 24 -2.24 -23.78 -28.09
N GLY A 25 -2.19 -22.74 -27.26
CA GLY A 25 -3.40 -22.22 -26.68
C GLY A 25 -3.40 -22.03 -25.20
N LYS A 26 -2.43 -22.58 -24.50
CA LYS A 26 -2.34 -22.47 -23.03
C LYS A 26 -3.66 -22.68 -22.27
N LEU A 27 -4.67 -23.26 -22.96
CA LEU A 27 -5.97 -23.60 -22.38
C LEU A 27 -5.81 -24.65 -21.29
N ASN A 28 -4.85 -25.56 -21.45
CA ASN A 28 -4.54 -26.54 -20.43
C ASN A 28 -4.01 -25.88 -19.14
N GLN A 29 -3.26 -24.79 -19.26
CA GLN A 29 -2.80 -24.03 -18.10
C GLN A 29 -3.96 -23.33 -17.38
N LEU A 30 -5.03 -22.95 -18.08
CA LEU A 30 -6.22 -22.37 -17.49
C LEU A 30 -7.06 -23.40 -16.72
N THR A 31 -7.16 -24.61 -17.26
CA THR A 31 -8.02 -25.66 -16.68
C THR A 31 -7.33 -26.51 -15.63
N ASN A 32 -6.07 -26.84 -15.84
CA ASN A 32 -5.29 -27.74 -15.01
C ASN A 32 -4.04 -27.12 -14.40
N GLY A 33 -3.84 -25.84 -14.60
CA GLY A 33 -2.64 -25.13 -14.16
C GLY A 33 -2.65 -24.74 -12.71
N SER A 34 -1.61 -24.04 -12.36
CA SER A 34 -1.36 -23.50 -11.03
C SER A 34 -2.43 -22.52 -10.61
N ARG A 35 -2.74 -22.49 -9.32
CA ARG A 35 -3.67 -21.54 -8.71
C ARG A 35 -2.93 -20.65 -7.74
N SER A 36 -3.40 -19.41 -7.63
CA SER A 36 -2.94 -18.47 -6.60
C SER A 36 -4.15 -17.81 -5.97
N GLU A 37 -4.26 -17.98 -4.67
CA GLU A 37 -5.32 -17.39 -3.86
C GLU A 37 -4.70 -16.46 -2.84
N THR A 38 -5.20 -15.24 -2.75
CA THR A 38 -4.72 -14.24 -1.80
C THR A 38 -5.87 -13.76 -0.94
N SER A 39 -5.71 -13.87 0.37
CA SER A 39 -6.59 -13.30 1.37
C SER A 39 -5.89 -12.13 2.05
N THR A 40 -6.56 -10.98 2.15
CA THR A 40 -6.01 -9.80 2.83
C THR A 40 -7.02 -9.28 3.83
N ASN A 41 -6.59 -9.17 5.08
CA ASN A 41 -7.33 -8.54 6.16
C ASN A 41 -6.65 -7.22 6.48
N ASP A 42 -7.33 -6.10 6.23
CA ASP A 42 -6.88 -4.74 6.52
C ASP A 42 -7.83 -4.13 7.56
N VAL A 43 -7.31 -3.91 8.75
CA VAL A 43 -8.07 -3.35 9.88
C VAL A 43 -7.49 -1.99 10.22
N TYR A 44 -8.34 -0.98 10.23
CA TYR A 44 -8.00 0.37 10.62
C TYR A 44 -8.88 0.83 11.77
N PHE A 45 -8.24 1.33 12.82
CA PHE A 45 -8.90 1.96 13.97
C PHE A 45 -8.35 3.38 14.15
N GLN A 46 -9.23 4.33 14.40
CA GLN A 46 -8.85 5.70 14.72
C GLN A 46 -9.65 6.21 15.92
N GLY A 47 -8.95 6.78 16.88
CA GLY A 47 -9.53 7.47 18.03
C GLY A 47 -9.10 8.93 18.05
N GLN A 48 -10.00 9.82 18.44
CA GLN A 48 -9.72 11.24 18.63
C GLN A 48 -10.31 11.72 19.96
N LEU A 49 -9.54 12.51 20.68
CA LEU A 49 -9.96 13.25 21.86
C LEU A 49 -9.71 14.73 21.63
N VAL A 50 -10.69 15.55 21.93
CA VAL A 50 -10.58 17.01 21.90
C VAL A 50 -10.90 17.54 23.29
N PHE A 51 -9.97 18.29 23.85
CA PHE A 51 -10.13 18.95 25.15
C PHE A 51 -10.17 20.47 24.95
N HIS A 52 -11.10 21.14 25.60
CA HIS A 52 -11.32 22.58 25.54
C HIS A 52 -11.00 23.23 26.91
N PRO A 53 -9.73 23.59 27.18
CA PRO A 53 -9.35 24.20 28.45
C PRO A 53 -10.01 25.57 28.70
N LEU A 54 -10.09 26.34 27.61
CA LEU A 54 -10.69 27.68 27.58
C LEU A 54 -11.49 27.88 26.31
N LYS A 55 -12.29 28.94 26.25
CA LYS A 55 -12.97 29.36 25.03
C LYS A 55 -11.91 29.66 23.95
N ASN A 56 -12.13 29.14 22.76
CA ASN A 56 -11.23 29.26 21.59
C ASN A 56 -9.86 28.57 21.73
N TRP A 57 -9.68 27.70 22.72
CA TRP A 57 -8.48 26.89 22.89
C TRP A 57 -8.85 25.41 22.83
N ASN A 58 -8.26 24.70 21.84
CA ASN A 58 -8.45 23.28 21.67
C ASN A 58 -7.10 22.57 21.81
N ILE A 59 -7.14 21.41 22.45
CA ILE A 59 -6.05 20.45 22.49
C ILE A 59 -6.60 19.14 21.90
N THR A 60 -6.03 18.69 20.81
CA THR A 60 -6.50 17.52 20.08
C THR A 60 -5.44 16.43 20.06
N GLY A 61 -5.82 15.24 20.49
CA GLY A 61 -5.03 14.03 20.38
C GLY A 61 -5.71 13.02 19.46
N ASN A 62 -4.97 12.49 18.46
CA ASN A 62 -5.43 11.45 17.56
C ASN A 62 -4.48 10.26 17.61
N VAL A 63 -5.04 9.05 17.62
CA VAL A 63 -4.29 7.80 17.45
C VAL A 63 -4.93 6.99 16.35
N GLY A 64 -4.14 6.60 15.37
CA GLY A 64 -4.52 5.68 14.29
C GLY A 64 -3.72 4.39 14.39
N LEU A 65 -4.39 3.26 14.27
CA LEU A 65 -3.80 1.92 14.25
C LEU A 65 -4.25 1.23 12.97
N ARG A 66 -3.31 0.75 12.17
CA ARG A 66 -3.60 -0.07 11.00
C ARG A 66 -2.83 -1.36 11.09
N SER A 67 -3.52 -2.47 10.80
CA SER A 67 -2.91 -3.79 10.71
C SER A 67 -3.34 -4.45 9.42
N VAL A 68 -2.38 -4.84 8.60
CA VAL A 68 -2.60 -5.60 7.38
C VAL A 68 -1.98 -6.98 7.54
N ASN A 69 -2.81 -8.00 7.36
CA ASN A 69 -2.37 -9.39 7.31
C ASN A 69 -2.75 -9.96 5.95
N GLN A 70 -1.77 -10.37 5.18
CA GLN A 70 -1.97 -10.99 3.88
C GLN A 70 -1.45 -12.42 3.92
N PHE A 71 -2.28 -13.33 3.44
CA PHE A 71 -1.91 -14.71 3.20
C PHE A 71 -2.14 -15.03 1.74
N ARG A 72 -1.11 -15.52 1.06
CA ARG A 72 -1.22 -16.02 -0.31
C ARG A 72 -0.80 -17.46 -0.33
N LYS A 73 -1.69 -18.29 -0.84
CA LYS A 73 -1.45 -19.69 -1.14
C LYS A 73 -1.34 -19.84 -2.64
N GLN A 74 -0.28 -20.48 -3.09
CA GLN A 74 -0.05 -20.74 -4.51
C GLN A 74 0.47 -22.16 -4.67
N ASN A 75 0.01 -22.83 -5.71
CA ASN A 75 0.56 -24.12 -6.11
C ASN A 75 1.09 -24.04 -7.54
N LEU A 76 2.02 -24.90 -7.81
CA LEU A 76 2.53 -25.17 -9.14
C LEU A 76 2.18 -26.61 -9.46
N ASN A 77 1.37 -26.81 -10.51
CA ASN A 77 0.99 -28.15 -10.99
C ASN A 77 1.77 -28.47 -12.25
N THR A 78 1.98 -29.75 -12.50
CA THR A 78 2.51 -30.21 -13.79
C THR A 78 1.42 -30.11 -14.85
N VAL A 79 1.70 -29.43 -15.93
CA VAL A 79 0.80 -29.30 -17.07
C VAL A 79 1.42 -30.00 -18.26
N TYR A 80 0.71 -31.02 -18.77
CA TYR A 80 1.11 -31.75 -19.96
C TYR A 80 0.40 -31.16 -21.17
N GLU A 81 1.18 -30.88 -22.22
CA GLU A 81 0.66 -30.59 -23.54
C GLU A 81 1.04 -31.79 -24.45
N HIS A 82 0.29 -31.96 -25.50
CA HIS A 82 0.52 -33.07 -26.43
C HIS A 82 0.96 -32.56 -27.81
N ASN A 83 1.76 -33.33 -28.49
CA ASN A 83 2.09 -33.08 -29.89
C ASN A 83 0.98 -33.63 -30.81
N VAL A 84 1.11 -33.39 -32.09
CA VAL A 84 0.15 -33.87 -33.10
C VAL A 84 0.01 -35.40 -33.21
N LYS A 85 0.94 -36.14 -32.59
CA LYS A 85 0.88 -37.62 -32.48
C LYS A 85 0.26 -38.12 -31.21
N GLY A 86 -0.17 -37.19 -30.30
CA GLY A 86 -0.73 -37.54 -29.00
C GLY A 86 0.34 -37.87 -27.94
N GLU A 87 1.61 -37.59 -28.20
CA GLU A 87 2.68 -37.83 -27.22
C GLU A 87 2.73 -36.64 -26.20
N PRO A 88 2.82 -36.92 -24.91
CA PRO A 88 2.88 -35.88 -23.88
C PRO A 88 4.21 -35.12 -23.95
N LEU A 89 4.12 -33.80 -23.94
CA LEU A 89 5.24 -32.86 -23.85
C LEU A 89 5.18 -32.15 -22.51
N THR A 90 6.19 -32.32 -21.69
CA THR A 90 6.34 -31.53 -20.46
C THR A 90 6.79 -30.11 -20.82
N LEU A 91 6.05 -29.13 -20.35
CA LEU A 91 6.37 -27.72 -20.60
C LEU A 91 6.88 -27.04 -19.35
N ALA A 92 8.07 -26.47 -19.52
CA ALA A 92 8.52 -25.39 -18.65
C ALA A 92 8.15 -24.06 -19.29
N TYR A 93 7.23 -23.32 -18.72
CA TYR A 93 7.00 -21.96 -19.13
C TYR A 93 7.25 -20.98 -17.98
N GLY A 94 8.26 -20.14 -18.17
CA GLY A 94 8.41 -18.85 -17.56
C GLY A 94 8.74 -18.78 -16.07
N SER A 95 9.04 -19.90 -15.43
CA SER A 95 9.50 -19.90 -14.05
C SER A 95 10.83 -20.64 -13.91
N SER A 96 11.59 -20.31 -12.87
CA SER A 96 12.86 -20.95 -12.52
C SER A 96 12.73 -22.43 -12.10
N TYR A 97 11.63 -23.08 -12.46
CA TYR A 97 11.31 -24.45 -12.10
C TYR A 97 11.66 -25.39 -13.24
N THR A 98 12.27 -26.51 -12.91
CA THR A 98 12.52 -27.58 -13.84
C THR A 98 11.21 -28.19 -14.33
N THR A 99 11.16 -28.56 -15.60
CA THR A 99 10.02 -29.22 -16.24
C THR A 99 9.51 -30.40 -15.39
N GLY A 100 8.20 -30.42 -15.11
CA GLY A 100 7.56 -31.54 -14.42
C GLY A 100 7.62 -31.50 -12.90
N GLN A 101 8.13 -30.43 -12.28
CA GLN A 101 8.09 -30.30 -10.82
C GLN A 101 6.82 -29.60 -10.34
N THR A 102 6.19 -30.18 -9.35
CA THR A 102 5.09 -29.56 -8.61
C THR A 102 5.61 -28.82 -7.38
N ALA A 103 4.85 -27.86 -6.88
CA ALA A 103 5.23 -27.13 -5.66
C ALA A 103 4.01 -26.57 -4.92
N ALA A 104 4.13 -26.46 -3.61
CA ALA A 104 3.29 -25.59 -2.79
C ALA A 104 4.09 -24.38 -2.34
N MET A 105 3.45 -23.23 -2.36
CA MET A 105 4.04 -21.96 -1.93
C MET A 105 3.06 -21.25 -1.00
N GLN A 106 3.60 -20.67 0.07
CA GLN A 106 2.81 -19.87 1.01
C GLN A 106 3.59 -18.61 1.34
N TYR A 107 2.88 -17.49 1.25
CA TYR A 107 3.40 -16.18 1.58
C TYR A 107 2.56 -15.54 2.67
N TRP A 108 3.20 -15.10 3.71
CA TRP A 108 2.60 -14.32 4.79
C TRP A 108 3.24 -12.95 4.83
N LEU A 109 2.40 -11.94 4.91
CA LEU A 109 2.79 -10.56 5.18
C LEU A 109 2.01 -10.09 6.40
N ARG A 110 2.70 -9.51 7.35
CA ARG A 110 2.10 -8.76 8.45
C ARG A 110 2.72 -7.39 8.51
N SER A 111 1.92 -6.36 8.33
CA SER A 111 2.37 -5.00 8.56
C SER A 111 1.47 -4.31 9.58
N SER A 112 2.06 -3.39 10.32
CA SER A 112 1.35 -2.54 11.27
C SER A 112 1.84 -1.11 11.16
N MET A 113 0.92 -0.16 11.28
CA MET A 113 1.21 1.26 11.30
C MET A 113 0.50 1.89 12.48
N VAL A 114 1.25 2.65 13.26
CA VAL A 114 0.74 3.46 14.35
C VAL A 114 1.01 4.91 14.00
N THR A 115 -0.03 5.73 14.02
CA THR A 115 0.05 7.18 13.84
C THR A 115 -0.42 7.88 15.09
N THR A 116 0.27 8.92 15.53
CA THR A 116 -0.15 9.74 16.66
C THR A 116 0.00 11.20 16.29
N ASN A 117 -1.04 11.99 16.55
CA ASN A 117 -1.00 13.43 16.41
C ASN A 117 -1.45 14.05 17.73
N LEU A 118 -0.68 15.02 18.21
CA LEU A 118 -1.02 15.84 19.34
C LEU A 118 -0.79 17.30 18.94
N TYR A 119 -1.83 18.10 18.98
CA TYR A 119 -1.69 19.51 18.63
C TYR A 119 -2.65 20.37 19.46
N SER A 120 -2.28 21.63 19.61
CA SER A 120 -3.07 22.64 20.27
C SER A 120 -3.29 23.80 19.33
N ASP A 121 -4.48 24.34 19.28
CA ASP A 121 -4.81 25.56 18.57
C ASP A 121 -5.51 26.55 19.49
N TYR A 122 -5.11 27.80 19.37
CA TYR A 122 -5.68 28.92 20.12
C TYR A 122 -6.00 30.07 19.18
N SER A 123 -7.23 30.59 19.28
CA SER A 123 -7.70 31.71 18.47
C SER A 123 -8.03 32.90 19.36
N PHE A 124 -7.56 34.09 18.99
CA PHE A 124 -7.85 35.34 19.69
C PHE A 124 -7.94 36.52 18.71
N ALA A 125 -8.64 37.56 19.13
CA ALA A 125 -8.78 38.80 18.38
C ALA A 125 -8.30 39.98 19.21
N ILE A 126 -7.65 40.95 18.56
CA ILE A 126 -7.27 42.24 19.09
C ILE A 126 -7.81 43.27 18.10
N ASP A 127 -8.89 43.96 18.49
CA ASP A 127 -9.66 44.86 17.62
C ASP A 127 -10.05 44.17 16.28
N LYS A 128 -9.45 44.59 15.18
CA LYS A 128 -9.70 44.09 13.84
C LYS A 128 -8.76 43.00 13.39
N HIS A 129 -7.83 42.59 14.25
CA HIS A 129 -6.81 41.62 13.98
C HIS A 129 -7.22 40.27 14.59
N MET A 130 -7.38 39.25 13.76
CA MET A 130 -7.64 37.89 14.19
C MET A 130 -6.40 37.02 14.03
N PHE A 131 -6.09 36.26 15.07
CA PHE A 131 -4.96 35.35 15.10
C PHE A 131 -5.43 33.94 15.43
N LYS A 132 -4.90 32.95 14.71
CA LYS A 132 -5.01 31.55 15.11
C LYS A 132 -3.61 30.96 15.09
N LEU A 133 -3.16 30.52 16.26
CA LEU A 133 -1.89 29.83 16.47
C LEU A 133 -2.16 28.33 16.61
N MET A 134 -1.31 27.53 16.01
CA MET A 134 -1.32 26.08 16.18
C MET A 134 0.11 25.58 16.35
N ALA A 135 0.29 24.67 17.29
CA ALA A 135 1.55 23.95 17.46
C ALA A 135 1.25 22.50 17.80
N GLY A 136 2.11 21.60 17.36
CA GLY A 136 1.89 20.19 17.59
C GLY A 136 3.03 19.31 17.13
N MET A 137 2.81 18.02 17.35
CA MET A 137 3.69 16.96 16.89
C MET A 137 2.89 15.82 16.26
N ASN A 138 3.50 15.16 15.31
CA ASN A 138 3.00 13.91 14.76
C ASN A 138 4.08 12.83 14.78
N THR A 139 3.67 11.59 14.96
CA THR A 139 4.56 10.45 14.85
C THR A 139 3.93 9.36 14.00
N GLU A 140 4.76 8.66 13.25
CA GLU A 140 4.36 7.46 12.53
C GLU A 140 5.40 6.37 12.79
N LYS A 141 4.92 5.16 13.05
CA LYS A 141 5.76 3.98 13.17
C LYS A 141 5.18 2.86 12.32
N TYR A 142 5.97 2.37 11.40
CA TYR A 142 5.63 1.26 10.53
C TYR A 142 6.52 0.05 10.82
N ASN A 143 5.91 -1.12 10.90
CA ASN A 143 6.61 -2.38 10.99
C ASN A 143 6.08 -3.32 9.91
N ASN A 144 6.98 -4.06 9.29
CA ASN A 144 6.66 -5.08 8.30
C ASN A 144 7.43 -6.35 8.60
N ARG A 145 6.76 -7.48 8.40
CA ARG A 145 7.37 -8.82 8.40
C ARG A 145 6.71 -9.63 7.32
N ASP A 146 7.51 -10.33 6.55
CA ASP A 146 7.03 -11.26 5.53
C ASP A 146 7.84 -12.55 5.57
N LEU A 147 7.19 -13.61 5.09
CA LEU A 147 7.76 -14.94 4.97
C LEU A 147 7.23 -15.57 3.69
N ASP A 148 8.12 -15.97 2.78
CA ASP A 148 7.80 -16.71 1.57
C ASP A 148 8.45 -18.10 1.64
N VAL A 149 7.63 -19.14 1.74
CA VAL A 149 8.06 -20.52 1.87
C VAL A 149 7.57 -21.31 0.67
N GLN A 150 8.43 -22.16 0.16
CA GLN A 150 8.14 -23.06 -0.94
C GLN A 150 8.65 -24.45 -0.64
N ARG A 151 7.86 -25.46 -1.02
CA ARG A 151 8.29 -26.87 -1.01
C ARG A 151 7.90 -27.54 -2.30
N MET A 152 8.84 -28.28 -2.87
CA MET A 152 8.69 -28.96 -4.15
C MET A 152 8.12 -30.36 -3.99
N ASP A 153 7.76 -30.97 -5.11
CA ASP A 153 7.36 -32.37 -5.25
C ASP A 153 6.16 -32.73 -4.37
N LEU A 154 4.99 -32.22 -4.77
CA LEU A 154 3.70 -32.55 -4.14
C LEU A 154 3.41 -34.04 -4.28
N ILE A 155 3.01 -34.67 -3.18
CA ILE A 155 2.49 -36.06 -3.20
C ILE A 155 1.23 -36.12 -4.07
N THR A 156 0.40 -35.11 -4.02
CA THR A 156 -0.79 -34.98 -4.85
C THR A 156 -1.08 -33.50 -5.18
N GLU A 157 -1.47 -33.25 -6.40
CA GLU A 157 -1.90 -31.91 -6.85
C GLU A 157 -3.31 -31.53 -6.37
N MET A 158 -4.08 -32.51 -5.85
CA MET A 158 -5.44 -32.29 -5.33
C MET A 158 -5.42 -31.54 -3.99
N VAL A 159 -4.36 -31.72 -3.19
CA VAL A 159 -4.18 -31.08 -1.89
C VAL A 159 -2.80 -30.41 -1.85
N PRO A 160 -2.65 -29.23 -2.48
CA PRO A 160 -1.37 -28.58 -2.63
C PRO A 160 -0.95 -27.83 -1.35
N GLU A 161 -0.57 -28.57 -0.33
CA GLU A 161 -0.10 -28.06 0.95
C GLU A 161 1.41 -28.26 1.10
N ILE A 162 2.08 -27.35 1.82
CA ILE A 162 3.52 -27.48 2.10
C ILE A 162 3.82 -28.80 2.84
N GLY A 163 2.96 -29.19 3.79
CA GLY A 163 3.08 -30.45 4.50
C GLY A 163 2.88 -31.69 3.61
N GLY A 164 2.22 -31.56 2.47
CA GLY A 164 2.00 -32.61 1.48
C GLY A 164 3.04 -32.64 0.35
N ALA A 165 4.16 -32.00 0.50
CA ALA A 165 5.28 -32.01 -0.45
C ALA A 165 6.49 -32.74 0.17
N THR A 166 7.27 -33.42 -0.65
CA THR A 166 8.40 -34.27 -0.22
C THR A 166 9.78 -33.74 -0.63
N GLY A 167 9.80 -32.76 -1.54
CA GLY A 167 11.03 -32.17 -2.04
C GLY A 167 11.68 -31.19 -1.07
N LEU A 168 12.70 -30.51 -1.56
CA LEU A 168 13.49 -29.58 -0.75
C LEU A 168 12.66 -28.35 -0.36
N ASP A 169 12.80 -27.97 0.90
CA ASP A 169 12.25 -26.72 1.42
C ASP A 169 13.09 -25.54 0.94
N LYS A 170 12.41 -24.47 0.50
CA LYS A 170 13.03 -23.19 0.20
C LYS A 170 12.32 -22.11 0.98
N ILE A 171 13.06 -21.47 1.88
CA ILE A 171 12.67 -20.17 2.39
C ILE A 171 13.14 -19.18 1.33
N LYS A 172 12.21 -18.62 0.58
CA LYS A 172 12.49 -17.76 -0.55
C LYS A 172 12.78 -16.32 -0.10
N ASP A 173 12.06 -15.90 0.90
CA ASP A 173 12.29 -14.62 1.55
C ASP A 173 11.79 -14.65 2.99
N ALA A 174 12.45 -13.90 3.87
CA ALA A 174 12.04 -13.71 5.25
C ALA A 174 12.52 -12.31 5.66
N GLY A 175 11.68 -11.34 5.42
CA GLY A 175 11.99 -9.93 5.61
C GLY A 175 11.41 -9.38 6.91
N ALA A 176 12.13 -8.47 7.52
CA ALA A 176 11.60 -7.61 8.56
C ALA A 176 12.22 -6.22 8.43
N TYR A 177 11.39 -5.21 8.33
CA TYR A 177 11.86 -3.83 8.36
C TYR A 177 10.89 -2.94 9.12
N SER A 178 11.43 -1.90 9.70
CA SER A 178 10.65 -0.88 10.39
C SER A 178 11.22 0.50 10.11
N TRP A 179 10.34 1.48 10.18
CA TRP A 179 10.74 2.87 10.15
C TRP A 179 9.82 3.69 11.06
N ALA A 180 10.31 4.84 11.47
CA ALA A 180 9.55 5.81 12.23
C ALA A 180 9.86 7.22 11.74
N THR A 181 8.85 8.08 11.82
CA THR A 181 8.97 9.52 11.62
C THR A 181 8.43 10.27 12.82
N VAL A 182 8.97 11.43 13.08
CA VAL A 182 8.46 12.38 14.05
C VAL A 182 8.55 13.77 13.44
N GLY A 183 7.48 14.55 13.58
CA GLY A 183 7.44 15.92 13.07
C GLY A 183 6.89 16.86 14.16
N PHE A 184 7.53 18.01 14.30
CA PHE A 184 7.03 19.13 15.06
C PHE A 184 6.58 20.22 14.09
N PHE A 185 5.44 20.83 14.37
CA PHE A 185 4.92 21.85 13.46
C PHE A 185 4.32 23.02 14.23
N GLY A 186 4.38 24.20 13.59
CA GLY A 186 3.73 25.40 14.02
C GLY A 186 3.04 26.09 12.86
N ARG A 187 1.92 26.72 13.11
CA ARG A 187 1.17 27.53 12.12
C ARG A 187 0.65 28.78 12.77
N LEU A 188 0.82 29.89 12.04
CA LEU A 188 0.18 31.16 12.33
C LEU A 188 -0.78 31.47 11.19
N ASN A 189 -2.06 31.69 11.49
CA ASN A 189 -2.99 32.35 10.58
C ASN A 189 -3.30 33.73 11.16
N TYR A 190 -3.22 34.72 10.31
CA TYR A 190 -3.55 36.10 10.63
C TYR A 190 -4.55 36.62 9.61
N ASP A 191 -5.55 37.33 10.10
CA ASP A 191 -6.60 37.97 9.32
C ASP A 191 -6.80 39.39 9.85
N TYR A 192 -6.82 40.35 8.92
CA TYR A 192 -7.15 41.73 9.20
C TYR A 192 -8.45 42.13 8.49
N GLU A 193 -9.51 42.37 9.26
CA GLU A 193 -10.85 42.80 8.79
C GLU A 193 -11.43 41.92 7.67
N ASN A 194 -11.12 40.65 7.58
CA ASN A 194 -11.47 39.74 6.48
C ASN A 194 -11.00 40.27 5.09
N ARG A 195 -9.95 41.07 5.08
CA ARG A 195 -9.37 41.67 3.85
C ARG A 195 -8.00 41.12 3.54
N TYR A 196 -7.13 41.09 4.52
CA TYR A 196 -5.74 40.65 4.34
C TYR A 196 -5.49 39.41 5.17
N PHE A 197 -4.99 38.40 4.54
CA PHE A 197 -4.71 37.11 5.14
C PHE A 197 -3.24 36.78 5.03
N LEU A 198 -2.65 36.26 6.09
CA LEU A 198 -1.30 35.74 6.13
C LEU A 198 -1.34 34.37 6.81
N THR A 199 -0.73 33.37 6.18
CA THR A 199 -0.47 32.08 6.81
C THR A 199 1.02 31.77 6.75
N ALA A 200 1.61 31.48 7.90
CA ALA A 200 2.98 31.00 8.01
C ALA A 200 3.00 29.63 8.67
N ASN A 201 3.77 28.72 8.08
CA ASN A 201 3.95 27.37 8.61
C ASN A 201 5.44 27.09 8.77
N ILE A 202 5.76 26.33 9.81
CA ILE A 202 7.09 25.79 10.04
C ILE A 202 6.95 24.32 10.46
N ARG A 203 7.83 23.45 9.94
CA ARG A 203 7.92 22.05 10.32
C ARG A 203 9.36 21.63 10.52
N TYR A 204 9.57 20.80 11.53
CA TYR A 204 10.85 20.16 11.78
C TYR A 204 10.62 18.66 11.85
N ASP A 205 11.00 17.95 10.80
CA ASP A 205 10.67 16.55 10.59
C ASP A 205 11.93 15.68 10.68
N GLY A 206 11.82 14.56 11.41
CA GLY A 206 12.85 13.54 11.52
C GLY A 206 12.38 12.19 11.00
N SER A 207 13.26 11.46 10.32
CA SER A 207 12.98 10.12 9.80
C SER A 207 14.11 9.14 10.08
N SER A 208 13.75 7.96 10.58
CA SER A 208 14.69 6.87 10.84
C SER A 208 15.26 6.23 9.57
N ARG A 209 14.75 6.59 8.39
CA ARG A 209 15.23 6.10 7.07
C ARG A 209 16.55 6.73 6.65
N PHE A 210 16.91 7.87 7.24
CA PHE A 210 18.13 8.58 6.97
C PHE A 210 19.20 8.27 8.03
N LEU A 211 20.45 8.45 7.68
CA LEU A 211 21.57 8.36 8.61
C LEU A 211 21.44 9.41 9.73
N SER A 212 22.11 9.18 10.85
CA SER A 212 21.93 10.00 12.08
C SER A 212 22.07 11.51 11.82
N ASP A 213 23.01 11.89 10.97
CA ASP A 213 23.37 13.29 10.74
C ASP A 213 22.41 14.00 9.78
N ASP A 214 21.69 13.23 8.94
CA ASP A 214 20.74 13.74 7.92
C ASP A 214 19.28 13.48 8.27
N ARG A 215 18.99 13.04 9.50
CA ARG A 215 17.63 12.65 9.90
C ARG A 215 16.64 13.75 9.96
N TRP A 216 17.09 14.99 10.18
CA TRP A 216 16.23 16.10 10.48
C TRP A 216 16.23 17.16 9.38
N GLY A 217 15.03 17.61 9.01
CA GLY A 217 14.83 18.65 8.04
C GLY A 217 13.91 19.74 8.56
N LEU A 218 14.25 21.00 8.29
CA LEU A 218 13.43 22.16 8.59
C LEU A 218 12.75 22.64 7.31
N PHE A 219 11.44 22.84 7.37
CA PHE A 219 10.61 23.30 6.25
C PHE A 219 9.77 24.47 6.69
N GLY A 220 9.65 25.47 5.83
CA GLY A 220 8.84 26.66 6.06
C GLY A 220 8.04 27.03 4.83
N SER A 221 6.86 27.61 5.03
CA SER A 221 6.06 28.22 3.97
C SER A 221 5.29 29.43 4.46
N VAL A 222 5.11 30.39 3.58
CA VAL A 222 4.31 31.61 3.82
C VAL A 222 3.36 31.79 2.66
N SER A 223 2.11 32.12 2.96
CA SER A 223 1.12 32.52 1.96
C SER A 223 0.41 33.80 2.39
N MET A 224 0.04 34.61 1.42
CA MET A 224 -0.69 35.86 1.61
C MET A 224 -1.94 35.86 0.73
N GLY A 225 -3.01 36.42 1.23
CA GLY A 225 -4.27 36.59 0.52
C GLY A 225 -4.81 38.00 0.69
N TRP A 226 -5.48 38.48 -0.33
CA TRP A 226 -6.19 39.76 -0.32
C TRP A 226 -7.61 39.56 -0.84
N ASN A 227 -8.58 39.94 -0.05
CA ASN A 227 -9.99 39.97 -0.44
C ASN A 227 -10.34 41.35 -1.01
N ILE A 228 -10.16 41.50 -2.31
CA ILE A 228 -10.40 42.75 -3.02
C ILE A 228 -11.86 43.17 -2.91
N ALA A 229 -12.81 42.21 -2.86
CA ALA A 229 -14.23 42.50 -2.75
C ALA A 229 -14.63 43.17 -1.42
N ALA A 230 -13.80 43.00 -0.38
CA ALA A 230 -14.00 43.67 0.91
C ALA A 230 -13.47 45.11 0.96
N GLU A 231 -12.84 45.60 -0.11
CA GLU A 231 -12.29 46.94 -0.15
C GLU A 231 -13.36 48.01 -0.47
N LYS A 232 -13.20 49.20 0.13
CA LYS A 232 -14.16 50.31 -0.03
C LYS A 232 -14.28 50.83 -1.48
N PHE A 233 -13.23 50.63 -2.26
CA PHE A 233 -13.22 51.04 -3.67
C PHE A 233 -13.86 50.03 -4.60
N PHE A 234 -14.04 48.76 -4.16
CA PHE A 234 -14.61 47.70 -4.96
C PHE A 234 -16.15 47.69 -4.76
N LYS A 235 -16.84 48.44 -5.56
CA LYS A 235 -18.31 48.43 -5.61
C LYS A 235 -18.74 47.49 -6.72
N VAL A 236 -19.15 46.28 -6.41
CA VAL A 236 -19.92 45.44 -7.34
C VAL A 236 -21.34 45.95 -7.33
N ASP A 237 -21.86 46.37 -8.51
CA ASP A 237 -23.26 46.76 -8.68
C ASP A 237 -24.12 45.49 -8.38
N GLU A 238 -25.03 45.56 -7.42
CA GLU A 238 -25.87 44.43 -6.98
C GLU A 238 -26.83 43.94 -8.10
N ARG A 239 -26.62 44.32 -9.36
CA ARG A 239 -27.43 44.00 -10.52
C ARG A 239 -26.88 42.92 -11.45
N ILE A 240 -25.88 42.12 -11.01
CA ILE A 240 -25.39 40.96 -11.78
C ILE A 240 -25.70 39.66 -11.05
#